data_551787e6b4c83f2f4b1fdde757553b58
#
_entry.id   551787e6b4c83f2f4b1fdde757553b58
#
_cell.length_a   1.000
_cell.length_b   1.000
_cell.length_c   1.000
_cell.angle_alpha   90.00
_cell.angle_beta   90.00
_cell.angle_gamma   90.00
#
_symmetry.space_group_name_H-M   'P 1'
#
loop_
_entity.id
_entity.type
_entity.pdbx_description
1 polymer ?
#
loop_
_entity_poly.entity_id
_entity_poly.type
_entity_poly.pdbx_seq_one_letter_code
_entity_poly.pdbx_strand_id
1 'polypeptide(L)'
;MGEVAEIRRGLTYKPSDIRDSGVRVLRSSNIDEDTFVLHEDDIFVDEKSINIEFVQENDILITAANGSNRLVGKHALIKGIDKYTVHGGFMLLITSSQSEFINASMSSTWYFNFINRNVSGGNGAIGNLSKKDLENETIFLPSLPEQTAIGDFFSTLDRSIALHQRE
;
A
#
# COMPACT_ATOMS: atom_id res chain seq x y z
N MET A 1 15.24 -1.17 3.90
CA MET A 1 14.10 -0.54 3.20
C MET A 1 14.05 0.96 3.44
N GLY A 2 14.09 1.45 4.65
CA GLY A 2 13.99 2.87 4.98
C GLY A 2 15.06 3.82 4.41
N GLU A 3 16.14 3.30 3.86
CA GLU A 3 17.16 4.12 3.18
C GLU A 3 16.79 4.48 1.74
N VAL A 4 15.84 3.77 1.12
CA VAL A 4 15.47 3.92 -0.29
C VAL A 4 14.00 4.28 -0.50
N ALA A 5 13.23 4.30 0.59
CA ALA A 5 11.82 4.61 0.56
C ALA A 5 11.37 5.25 1.88
N GLU A 6 10.47 6.20 1.79
CA GLU A 6 9.76 6.74 2.93
C GLU A 6 8.54 5.87 3.24
N ILE A 7 8.38 5.48 4.51
CA ILE A 7 7.25 4.70 4.97
C ILE A 7 6.40 5.56 5.92
N ARG A 8 5.12 5.73 5.61
CA ARG A 8 4.22 6.61 6.35
C ARG A 8 3.07 5.83 6.98
N ARG A 9 2.67 6.27 8.19
CA ARG A 9 1.47 5.78 8.86
C ARG A 9 0.25 6.53 8.38
N GLY A 10 -0.90 5.85 8.37
CA GLY A 10 -2.15 6.40 7.91
C GLY A 10 -2.88 7.27 8.93
N LEU A 11 -3.93 7.92 8.46
CA LEU A 11 -4.81 8.79 9.21
C LEU A 11 -5.64 7.99 10.22
N THR A 12 -5.61 8.42 11.48
CA THR A 12 -6.61 8.02 12.47
C THR A 12 -7.72 9.07 12.49
N TYR A 13 -8.94 8.66 12.20
CA TYR A 13 -10.13 9.52 12.16
C TYR A 13 -11.25 8.95 13.04
N LYS A 14 -12.18 9.80 13.42
CA LYS A 14 -13.35 9.41 14.22
C LYS A 14 -14.57 9.19 13.31
N PRO A 15 -15.56 8.40 13.73
CA PRO A 15 -16.82 8.29 13.00
C PRO A 15 -17.50 9.64 12.72
N SER A 16 -17.33 10.61 13.61
CA SER A 16 -17.83 11.98 13.43
C SER A 16 -17.18 12.78 12.31
N ASP A 17 -16.03 12.32 11.81
CA ASP A 17 -15.30 12.99 10.73
C ASP A 17 -15.77 12.52 9.35
N ILE A 18 -16.54 11.42 9.29
CA ILE A 18 -17.03 10.84 8.04
C ILE A 18 -18.03 11.77 7.37
N ARG A 19 -17.91 11.92 6.05
CA ARG A 19 -18.75 12.75 5.17
C ARG A 19 -19.13 11.98 3.91
N ASP A 20 -20.17 12.45 3.23
CA ASP A 20 -20.56 11.92 1.91
C ASP A 20 -19.56 12.31 0.81
N SER A 21 -18.76 13.34 1.05
CA SER A 21 -17.72 13.83 0.14
C SER A 21 -16.60 14.51 0.93
N GLY A 22 -15.44 14.70 0.32
CA GLY A 22 -14.27 15.30 0.96
C GLY A 22 -13.00 14.57 0.58
N VAL A 23 -12.14 14.27 1.57
CA VAL A 23 -10.90 13.53 1.36
C VAL A 23 -11.16 12.02 1.45
N ARG A 24 -10.81 11.27 0.40
CA ARG A 24 -10.93 9.81 0.37
C ARG A 24 -9.93 9.18 1.34
N VAL A 25 -10.36 8.11 2.04
CA VAL A 25 -9.52 7.32 2.93
C VAL A 25 -9.37 5.91 2.39
N LEU A 26 -8.16 5.55 1.97
CA LEU A 26 -7.84 4.22 1.47
C LEU A 26 -7.77 3.21 2.63
N ARG A 27 -8.34 2.04 2.40
CA ARG A 27 -8.40 0.93 3.35
C ARG A 27 -7.97 -0.37 2.67
N SER A 28 -7.97 -1.47 3.40
CA SER A 28 -7.65 -2.80 2.86
C SER A 28 -8.57 -3.23 1.71
N SER A 29 -9.80 -2.71 1.65
CA SER A 29 -10.73 -2.92 0.53
C SER A 29 -10.25 -2.31 -0.79
N ASN A 30 -9.32 -1.34 -0.75
CA ASN A 30 -8.74 -0.73 -1.94
C ASN A 30 -7.57 -1.54 -2.54
N ILE A 31 -7.31 -2.74 -1.98
CA ILE A 31 -6.36 -3.71 -2.52
C ILE A 31 -7.14 -4.99 -2.83
N ASP A 32 -7.36 -5.25 -4.12
CA ASP A 32 -7.92 -6.50 -4.61
C ASP A 32 -6.78 -7.37 -5.16
N GLU A 33 -6.44 -8.43 -4.42
CA GLU A 33 -5.22 -9.23 -4.58
C GLU A 33 -3.96 -8.35 -4.56
N ASP A 34 -3.40 -8.01 -5.72
CA ASP A 34 -2.22 -7.15 -5.89
C ASP A 34 -2.55 -5.88 -6.70
N THR A 35 -3.83 -5.59 -6.90
CA THR A 35 -4.31 -4.48 -7.73
C THR A 35 -4.98 -3.42 -6.86
N PHE A 36 -4.64 -2.16 -7.12
CA PHE A 36 -5.30 -1.02 -6.51
C PHE A 36 -6.67 -0.79 -7.17
N VAL A 37 -7.70 -0.63 -6.34
CA VAL A 37 -9.08 -0.40 -6.79
C VAL A 37 -9.74 0.72 -6.01
N LEU A 38 -10.50 1.55 -6.69
CA LEU A 38 -11.38 2.56 -6.09
C LEU A 38 -12.81 2.07 -6.15
N HIS A 39 -13.58 2.32 -5.08
CA HIS A 39 -14.99 1.93 -4.97
C HIS A 39 -15.88 3.15 -4.83
N GLU A 40 -17.13 3.03 -5.25
CA GLU A 40 -18.14 4.08 -5.08
C GLU A 40 -18.49 4.32 -3.60
N ASP A 41 -18.37 3.28 -2.79
CA ASP A 41 -18.60 3.28 -1.34
C ASP A 41 -17.33 3.50 -0.49
N ASP A 42 -16.25 4.00 -1.09
CA ASP A 42 -15.07 4.43 -0.35
C ASP A 42 -15.44 5.48 0.71
N ILE A 43 -14.74 5.43 1.85
CA ILE A 43 -14.94 6.39 2.93
C ILE A 43 -14.33 7.73 2.57
N PHE A 44 -15.08 8.80 2.86
CA PHE A 44 -14.60 10.19 2.81
C PHE A 44 -14.66 10.82 4.19
N VAL A 45 -13.73 11.72 4.47
CA VAL A 45 -13.67 12.47 5.73
C VAL A 45 -13.56 13.97 5.48
N ASP A 46 -13.88 14.75 6.53
CA ASP A 46 -13.75 16.20 6.53
C ASP A 46 -12.27 16.60 6.35
N GLU A 47 -11.99 17.55 5.48
CA GLU A 47 -10.65 18.08 5.24
C GLU A 47 -9.98 18.58 6.53
N LYS A 48 -10.76 19.09 7.48
CA LYS A 48 -10.26 19.58 8.77
C LYS A 48 -9.69 18.47 9.67
N SER A 49 -10.03 17.21 9.41
CA SER A 49 -9.50 16.05 10.14
C SER A 49 -8.14 15.57 9.60
N ILE A 50 -7.68 16.11 8.47
CA ILE A 50 -6.45 15.69 7.82
C ILE A 50 -5.24 16.33 8.51
N ASN A 51 -4.35 15.47 9.00
CA ASN A 51 -3.10 15.84 9.65
C ASN A 51 -1.89 15.06 9.11
N ILE A 52 -2.05 14.41 7.95
CA ILE A 52 -1.01 13.69 7.23
C ILE A 52 -0.97 14.17 5.77
N GLU A 53 0.11 13.87 5.09
CA GLU A 53 0.25 14.16 3.67
C GLU A 53 -0.67 13.30 2.80
N PHE A 54 -1.10 13.88 1.68
CA PHE A 54 -1.89 13.15 0.69
C PHE A 54 -1.06 12.05 0.02
N VAL A 55 -1.75 11.01 -0.41
CA VAL A 55 -1.20 9.95 -1.27
C VAL A 55 -0.89 10.53 -2.64
N GLN A 56 0.13 10.00 -3.27
CA GLN A 56 0.52 10.35 -4.63
C GLN A 56 0.39 9.15 -5.56
N GLU A 57 0.30 9.45 -6.85
CA GLU A 57 0.38 8.43 -7.89
C GLU A 57 1.70 7.66 -7.76
N ASN A 58 1.66 6.35 -7.89
CA ASN A 58 2.77 5.42 -7.70
C ASN A 58 3.23 5.21 -6.25
N ASP A 59 2.60 5.78 -5.25
CA ASP A 59 2.80 5.29 -3.89
C ASP A 59 2.37 3.82 -3.79
N ILE A 60 2.95 3.05 -2.86
CA ILE A 60 2.56 1.66 -2.59
C ILE A 60 1.71 1.62 -1.32
N LEU A 61 0.47 1.20 -1.46
CA LEU A 61 -0.44 0.99 -0.34
C LEU A 61 -0.23 -0.42 0.25
N ILE A 62 -0.15 -0.53 1.57
CA ILE A 62 0.03 -1.82 2.27
C ILE A 62 -1.02 -1.96 3.37
N THR A 63 -1.67 -3.11 3.46
CA THR A 63 -2.48 -3.46 4.62
C THR A 63 -1.58 -3.79 5.79
N ALA A 64 -1.54 -2.91 6.80
CA ALA A 64 -0.68 -3.06 7.98
C ALA A 64 -1.38 -3.79 9.13
N ALA A 65 -2.70 -3.60 9.30
CA ALA A 65 -3.48 -4.29 10.32
C ALA A 65 -4.84 -4.71 9.77
N ASN A 66 -5.24 -5.93 10.09
CA ASN A 66 -6.54 -6.46 9.71
C ASN A 66 -6.94 -7.62 10.62
N GLY A 67 -8.24 -7.82 10.84
CA GLY A 67 -8.76 -8.98 11.56
C GLY A 67 -8.48 -10.30 10.85
N SER A 68 -8.27 -10.28 9.54
CA SER A 68 -7.81 -11.42 8.76
C SER A 68 -6.30 -11.32 8.51
N ASN A 69 -5.50 -12.22 9.11
CA ASN A 69 -4.05 -12.26 8.89
C ASN A 69 -3.67 -12.46 7.41
N ARG A 70 -4.56 -13.04 6.62
CA ARG A 70 -4.36 -13.25 5.16
C ARG A 70 -4.28 -11.94 4.38
N LEU A 71 -4.86 -10.86 4.91
CA LEU A 71 -4.87 -9.56 4.26
C LEU A 71 -3.68 -8.70 4.67
N VAL A 72 -3.06 -8.98 5.83
CA VAL A 72 -1.91 -8.22 6.30
C VAL A 72 -0.71 -8.47 5.40
N GLY A 73 -0.08 -7.39 4.95
CA GLY A 73 1.03 -7.42 4.01
C GLY A 73 0.61 -7.35 2.53
N LYS A 74 -0.67 -7.50 2.18
CA LYS A 74 -1.12 -7.23 0.81
C LYS A 74 -0.79 -5.80 0.42
N HIS A 75 -0.33 -5.60 -0.80
CA HIS A 75 0.13 -4.31 -1.30
C HIS A 75 -0.26 -4.09 -2.76
N ALA A 76 -0.36 -2.83 -3.15
CA ALA A 76 -0.60 -2.45 -4.54
C ALA A 76 -0.06 -1.05 -4.84
N LEU A 77 0.39 -0.83 -6.07
CA LEU A 77 0.70 0.52 -6.58
C LEU A 77 -0.59 1.32 -6.76
N ILE A 78 -0.61 2.50 -6.18
CA ILE A 78 -1.72 3.44 -6.35
C ILE A 78 -1.69 4.02 -7.74
N LYS A 79 -2.78 3.84 -8.48
CA LYS A 79 -2.96 4.32 -9.85
C LYS A 79 -4.34 4.94 -10.03
N GLY A 80 -4.41 6.05 -10.77
CA GLY A 80 -5.69 6.64 -11.17
C GLY A 80 -6.46 7.31 -10.05
N ILE A 81 -5.79 7.92 -9.07
CA ILE A 81 -6.46 8.73 -8.06
C ILE A 81 -7.02 10.01 -8.70
N ASP A 82 -8.30 10.29 -8.42
CA ASP A 82 -9.07 11.37 -8.99
C ASP A 82 -9.36 12.52 -8.00
N LYS A 83 -9.10 12.31 -6.71
CA LYS A 83 -9.43 13.24 -5.62
C LYS A 83 -8.32 13.26 -4.58
N TYR A 84 -8.35 14.28 -3.72
CA TYR A 84 -7.52 14.29 -2.53
C TYR A 84 -7.77 13.04 -1.70
N THR A 85 -6.70 12.31 -1.44
CA THR A 85 -6.75 10.97 -0.88
C THR A 85 -5.67 10.80 0.18
N VAL A 86 -6.01 10.14 1.28
CA VAL A 86 -5.10 9.69 2.33
C VAL A 86 -5.27 8.20 2.55
N HIS A 87 -4.38 7.57 3.28
CA HIS A 87 -4.54 6.19 3.70
C HIS A 87 -4.96 6.12 5.17
N GLY A 88 -5.76 5.13 5.52
CA GLY A 88 -6.30 4.95 6.87
C GLY A 88 -5.29 4.37 7.85
N GLY A 89 -5.55 4.47 9.15
CA GLY A 89 -4.65 4.10 10.23
C GLY A 89 -4.25 2.62 10.28
N PHE A 90 -4.97 1.75 9.59
CA PHE A 90 -4.62 0.32 9.44
C PHE A 90 -3.78 0.04 8.18
N MET A 91 -3.37 1.08 7.49
CA MET A 91 -2.55 1.00 6.28
C MET A 91 -1.18 1.62 6.53
N LEU A 92 -0.18 1.17 5.76
CA LEU A 92 1.08 1.85 5.56
C LEU A 92 1.18 2.30 4.10
N LEU A 93 1.97 3.32 3.86
CA LEU A 93 2.25 3.85 2.54
C LEU A 93 3.76 3.92 2.33
N ILE A 94 4.23 3.46 1.18
CA ILE A 94 5.63 3.59 0.75
C ILE A 94 5.69 4.61 -0.40
N THR A 95 6.54 5.61 -0.26
CA THR A 95 6.90 6.55 -1.31
C THR A 95 8.36 6.35 -1.69
N SER A 96 8.65 6.17 -2.97
CA SER A 96 10.01 6.00 -3.50
C SER A 96 10.09 6.47 -4.95
N SER A 97 11.27 6.91 -5.38
CA SER A 97 11.55 7.16 -6.81
C SER A 97 11.57 5.90 -7.66
N GLN A 98 11.65 4.70 -7.04
CA GLN A 98 11.66 3.39 -7.68
C GLN A 98 10.49 2.52 -7.21
N SER A 99 9.32 3.13 -7.03
CA SER A 99 8.13 2.45 -6.47
C SER A 99 7.72 1.23 -7.29
N GLU A 100 7.79 1.28 -8.61
CA GLU A 100 7.43 0.14 -9.47
C GLU A 100 8.36 -1.06 -9.25
N PHE A 101 9.67 -0.81 -9.12
CA PHE A 101 10.63 -1.85 -8.75
C PHE A 101 10.35 -2.39 -7.34
N ILE A 102 10.16 -1.51 -6.37
CA ILE A 102 9.91 -1.92 -4.98
C ILE A 102 8.63 -2.77 -4.90
N ASN A 103 7.55 -2.33 -5.53
CA ASN A 103 6.29 -3.08 -5.56
C ASN A 103 6.47 -4.45 -6.21
N ALA A 104 7.15 -4.54 -7.34
CA ALA A 104 7.44 -5.82 -7.99
C ALA A 104 8.30 -6.73 -7.09
N SER A 105 9.32 -6.18 -6.42
CA SER A 105 10.18 -6.93 -5.51
C SER A 105 9.44 -7.46 -4.29
N MET A 106 8.40 -6.77 -3.82
CA MET A 106 7.54 -7.20 -2.71
C MET A 106 6.67 -8.42 -3.06
N SER A 107 6.55 -8.79 -4.33
CA SER A 107 5.93 -10.04 -4.76
C SER A 107 6.91 -11.23 -4.73
N SER A 108 8.11 -11.07 -4.20
CA SER A 108 9.14 -12.11 -4.16
C SER A 108 9.32 -12.71 -2.76
N THR A 109 10.17 -13.75 -2.69
CA THR A 109 10.39 -14.56 -1.47
C THR A 109 10.82 -13.74 -0.24
N TRP A 110 11.58 -12.65 -0.42
CA TRP A 110 12.04 -11.86 0.71
C TRP A 110 10.87 -11.23 1.49
N TYR A 111 9.89 -10.69 0.78
CA TYR A 111 8.74 -10.04 1.39
C TYR A 111 7.81 -11.06 2.06
N PHE A 112 7.58 -12.20 1.40
CA PHE A 112 6.84 -13.32 2.01
C PHE A 112 7.48 -13.76 3.33
N ASN A 113 8.81 -13.95 3.35
CA ASN A 113 9.54 -14.31 4.56
C ASN A 113 9.49 -13.21 5.62
N PHE A 114 9.57 -11.95 5.20
CA PHE A 114 9.43 -10.80 6.09
C PHE A 114 8.06 -10.78 6.77
N ILE A 115 6.98 -10.93 6.02
CA ILE A 115 5.62 -10.99 6.56
C ILE A 115 5.48 -12.15 7.55
N ASN A 116 5.94 -13.34 7.20
CA ASN A 116 5.87 -14.52 8.09
C ASN A 116 6.64 -14.34 9.41
N ARG A 117 7.74 -13.59 9.40
CA ARG A 117 8.52 -13.33 10.61
C ARG A 117 7.92 -12.25 11.50
N ASN A 118 7.33 -11.22 10.91
CA ASN A 118 7.03 -9.96 11.60
C ASN A 118 5.55 -9.73 11.84
N VAL A 119 4.65 -10.39 11.09
CA VAL A 119 3.22 -10.24 11.34
C VAL A 119 2.85 -11.03 12.58
N SER A 120 2.60 -10.31 13.66
CA SER A 120 2.06 -10.89 14.89
C SER A 120 0.54 -10.94 14.81
N GLY A 121 -0.05 -12.00 15.28
CA GLY A 121 -1.48 -12.21 15.33
C GLY A 121 -1.79 -13.70 15.23
N GLY A 122 -2.08 -14.31 16.36
CA GLY A 122 -2.57 -15.69 16.47
C GLY A 122 -3.73 -15.76 17.44
N ASN A 123 -4.54 -16.80 17.37
CA ASN A 123 -5.64 -17.06 18.31
C ASN A 123 -6.66 -15.91 18.46
N GLY A 124 -7.04 -15.27 17.33
CA GLY A 124 -8.02 -14.19 17.30
C GLY A 124 -7.48 -12.78 17.54
N ALA A 125 -6.17 -12.62 17.70
CA ALA A 125 -5.54 -11.30 17.72
C ALA A 125 -5.50 -10.70 16.31
N ILE A 126 -5.62 -9.37 16.23
CA ILE A 126 -5.47 -8.61 14.97
C ILE A 126 -4.03 -8.76 14.47
N GLY A 127 -3.87 -9.22 13.24
CA GLY A 127 -2.57 -9.21 12.56
C GLY A 127 -2.07 -7.78 12.37
N ASN A 128 -0.80 -7.55 12.70
CA ASN A 128 -0.21 -6.22 12.63
C ASN A 128 1.21 -6.26 12.07
N LEU A 129 1.47 -5.40 11.09
CA LEU A 129 2.78 -5.13 10.50
C LEU A 129 3.30 -3.79 10.99
N SER A 130 4.46 -3.78 11.62
CA SER A 130 5.08 -2.57 12.15
C SER A 130 5.81 -1.78 11.04
N LYS A 131 5.60 -0.46 11.01
CA LYS A 131 6.38 0.47 10.17
C LYS A 131 7.89 0.28 10.42
N LYS A 132 8.30 0.19 11.68
CA LYS A 132 9.70 0.06 12.08
C LYS A 132 10.34 -1.23 11.57
N ASP A 133 9.60 -2.33 11.58
CA ASP A 133 10.13 -3.60 11.09
C ASP A 133 10.35 -3.53 9.58
N LEU A 134 9.42 -2.91 8.84
CA LEU A 134 9.57 -2.72 7.40
C LEU A 134 10.71 -1.75 7.05
N GLU A 135 10.89 -0.66 7.80
CA GLU A 135 12.02 0.27 7.64
C GLU A 135 13.37 -0.43 7.82
N ASN A 136 13.45 -1.33 8.81
CA ASN A 136 14.68 -2.05 9.16
C ASN A 136 14.96 -3.26 8.26
N GLU A 137 14.00 -3.68 7.43
CA GLU A 137 14.21 -4.83 6.56
C GLU A 137 15.28 -4.55 5.51
N THR A 138 16.23 -5.50 5.41
CA THR A 138 17.29 -5.46 4.42
C THR A 138 16.80 -6.04 3.10
N ILE A 139 16.91 -5.27 2.04
CA ILE A 139 16.56 -5.68 0.68
C ILE A 139 17.78 -5.58 -0.23
N PHE A 140 17.84 -6.47 -1.23
CA PHE A 140 18.84 -6.37 -2.29
C PHE A 140 18.38 -5.38 -3.36
N LEU A 141 19.26 -4.48 -3.71
CA LEU A 141 19.01 -3.45 -4.72
C LEU A 141 19.99 -3.63 -5.88
N PRO A 142 19.48 -3.89 -7.09
CA PRO A 142 20.29 -3.76 -8.30
C PRO A 142 20.68 -2.29 -8.53
N SER A 143 21.46 -2.02 -9.58
CA SER A 143 21.73 -0.65 -10.00
C SER A 143 20.44 0.10 -10.38
N LEU A 144 20.44 1.42 -10.31
CA LEU A 144 19.25 2.22 -10.66
C LEU A 144 18.69 1.93 -12.06
N PRO A 145 19.51 1.79 -13.12
CA PRO A 145 19.00 1.39 -14.43
C PRO A 145 18.31 0.03 -14.44
N GLU A 146 18.85 -0.94 -13.67
CA GLU A 146 18.21 -2.26 -13.55
C GLU A 146 16.91 -2.19 -12.77
N GLN A 147 16.84 -1.41 -11.68
CA GLN A 147 15.59 -1.18 -10.96
C GLN A 147 14.51 -0.61 -11.87
N THR A 148 14.87 0.40 -12.68
CA THR A 148 13.94 1.00 -13.65
C THR A 148 13.47 -0.04 -14.67
N ALA A 149 14.39 -0.80 -15.26
CA ALA A 149 14.05 -1.82 -16.27
C ALA A 149 13.15 -2.92 -15.69
N ILE A 150 13.40 -3.38 -14.47
CA ILE A 150 12.57 -4.37 -13.77
C ILE A 150 11.18 -3.79 -13.48
N GLY A 151 11.11 -2.59 -12.92
CA GLY A 151 9.86 -1.91 -12.62
C GLY A 151 8.98 -1.73 -13.87
N ASP A 152 9.54 -1.21 -14.94
CA ASP A 152 8.87 -1.01 -16.23
C ASP A 152 8.34 -2.33 -16.82
N PHE A 153 9.16 -3.39 -16.73
CA PHE A 153 8.78 -4.71 -17.24
C PHE A 153 7.51 -5.25 -16.53
N PHE A 154 7.51 -5.28 -15.21
CA PHE A 154 6.37 -5.79 -14.46
C PHE A 154 5.15 -4.87 -14.58
N SER A 155 5.32 -3.55 -14.53
CA SER A 155 4.23 -2.60 -14.74
C SER A 155 3.57 -2.75 -16.11
N THR A 156 4.36 -3.02 -17.15
CA THR A 156 3.85 -3.29 -18.50
C THR A 156 3.10 -4.62 -18.58
N LEU A 157 3.63 -5.64 -17.91
CA LEU A 157 3.00 -6.96 -17.85
C LEU A 157 1.64 -6.90 -17.14
N ASP A 158 1.57 -6.25 -15.98
CA ASP A 158 0.33 -6.08 -15.22
C ASP A 158 -0.73 -5.34 -16.04
N ARG A 159 -0.33 -4.30 -16.77
CA ARG A 159 -1.23 -3.57 -17.69
C ARG A 159 -1.76 -4.47 -18.79
N SER A 160 -0.92 -5.32 -19.36
CA SER A 160 -1.30 -6.26 -20.42
C SER A 160 -2.29 -7.29 -19.90
N ILE A 161 -2.05 -7.84 -18.71
CA ILE A 161 -2.97 -8.78 -18.05
C ILE A 161 -4.33 -8.13 -17.81
N ALA A 162 -4.35 -6.92 -17.23
CA ALA A 162 -5.59 -6.20 -16.95
C ALA A 162 -6.41 -5.89 -18.21
N LEU A 163 -5.77 -5.66 -19.35
CA LEU A 163 -6.47 -5.45 -20.63
C LEU A 163 -7.14 -6.74 -21.12
N HIS A 164 -6.46 -7.89 -21.04
CA HIS A 164 -7.02 -9.18 -21.47
C HIS A 164 -8.13 -9.72 -20.56
N GLN A 165 -8.18 -9.28 -19.30
CA GLN A 165 -9.26 -9.66 -18.38
C GLN A 165 -10.58 -8.90 -18.62
N ARG A 166 -10.54 -7.82 -19.41
CA ARG A 166 -11.71 -7.00 -19.75
C ARG A 166 -12.42 -7.42 -21.05
N GLU A 167 -11.83 -8.33 -21.81
CA GLU A 167 -12.41 -8.95 -23.00
C GLU A 167 -13.21 -10.22 -22.63
#